data_1dd5c7b9a2ed3baeeff9c988515a565e
#
_entry.id   1dd5c7b9a2ed3baeeff9c988515a565e
#
_cell.length_a   1.000
_cell.length_b   1.000
_cell.length_c   1.000
_cell.angle_alpha   90.00
_cell.angle_beta   90.00
_cell.angle_gamma   90.00
#
_symmetry.space_group_name_H-M   'P 1'
#
loop_
_entity.id
_entity.type
_entity.pdbx_description
1 polymer ?
#
loop_
_entity_poly.entity_id
_entity_poly.type
_entity_poly.pdbx_seq_one_letter_code
_entity_poly.pdbx_strand_id
1 'polypeptide(L)'
;MARCTVERLMRAAGLRGISRAKGPRTTVPGRGPDERQDLVQRDFTAAAPNQLWVADITYCRTFSGWVYAAFIIDVFSRRVLGWQLSKSLRTDLALDTLEMAFWTRQRAGQDVAGLRHHSDKGVQYVAVRYTQRLAQAGAVASVGSTGDSYDNALAEAFNSLFKAELIRNKGPFKSIEDLEIAVAEYIDWFNHRRVHGEIRLVPPVEFEDVYHHENPVPAPAGTALTSL
;
A
#
# COMPACT_ATOMS: atom_id res chain seq x y z
N MET A 1 6.12 31.09 9.58
CA MET A 1 5.85 31.78 8.27
C MET A 1 4.35 32.02 8.15
N ALA A 2 3.92 33.16 7.70
CA ALA A 2 2.49 33.49 7.58
C ALA A 2 1.86 32.75 6.39
N ARG A 3 0.61 32.28 6.53
CA ARG A 3 -0.14 31.57 5.48
C ARG A 3 -0.13 32.25 4.13
N CYS A 4 -0.36 33.58 4.12
CA CYS A 4 -0.36 34.40 2.90
C CYS A 4 0.98 34.39 2.16
N THR A 5 2.10 34.30 2.90
CA THR A 5 3.45 34.17 2.31
C THR A 5 3.62 32.83 1.61
N VAL A 6 3.18 31.74 2.24
CA VAL A 6 3.22 30.38 1.65
C VAL A 6 2.36 30.34 0.39
N GLU A 7 1.12 30.86 0.44
CA GLU A 7 0.22 30.88 -0.72
C GLU A 7 0.81 31.70 -1.88
N ARG A 8 1.46 32.81 -1.60
CA ARG A 8 2.14 33.63 -2.61
C ARG A 8 3.31 32.90 -3.26
N LEU A 9 4.16 32.23 -2.45
CA LEU A 9 5.32 31.48 -2.94
C LEU A 9 4.88 30.27 -3.77
N MET A 10 3.88 29.54 -3.31
CA MET A 10 3.31 28.40 -4.06
C MET A 10 2.74 28.86 -5.40
N ARG A 11 2.00 29.96 -5.43
CA ARG A 11 1.46 30.53 -6.68
C ARG A 11 2.57 30.98 -7.64
N ALA A 12 3.62 31.61 -7.14
CA ALA A 12 4.78 32.00 -7.95
C ALA A 12 5.54 30.78 -8.53
N ALA A 13 5.57 29.68 -7.78
CA ALA A 13 6.18 28.42 -8.20
C ALA A 13 5.23 27.52 -9.04
N GLY A 14 4.02 27.99 -9.39
CA GLY A 14 3.02 27.18 -10.11
C GLY A 14 2.45 26.01 -9.30
N LEU A 15 2.67 25.96 -7.99
CA LEU A 15 2.20 24.90 -7.10
C LEU A 15 0.74 25.12 -6.69
N ARG A 16 -0.06 24.06 -6.72
CA ARG A 16 -1.45 24.05 -6.27
C ARG A 16 -1.69 22.92 -5.28
N GLY A 17 -2.46 23.22 -4.23
CA GLY A 17 -3.00 22.19 -3.34
C GLY A 17 -4.07 21.35 -4.05
N ILE A 18 -4.09 20.04 -3.79
CA ILE A 18 -5.07 19.11 -4.33
C ILE A 18 -6.13 18.82 -3.27
N SER A 19 -7.42 19.00 -3.62
CA SER A 19 -8.54 18.71 -2.74
C SER A 19 -8.97 17.25 -2.88
N ARG A 20 -9.20 16.59 -1.74
CA ARG A 20 -9.82 15.25 -1.68
C ARG A 20 -11.35 15.40 -1.80
N ALA A 21 -11.89 15.39 -3.02
CA ALA A 21 -13.34 15.39 -3.20
C ALA A 21 -13.93 14.01 -2.87
N LYS A 22 -15.11 13.96 -2.23
CA LYS A 22 -15.87 12.72 -2.02
C LYS A 22 -16.35 12.22 -3.39
N GLY A 23 -15.93 11.00 -3.77
CA GLY A 23 -16.45 10.28 -4.94
C GLY A 23 -17.70 9.47 -4.61
N PRO A 24 -18.42 8.92 -5.61
CA PRO A 24 -19.54 8.04 -5.38
C PRO A 24 -19.10 6.78 -4.62
N ARG A 25 -19.96 6.30 -3.70
CA ARG A 25 -19.73 5.06 -2.96
C ARG A 25 -20.04 3.86 -3.87
N THR A 26 -19.07 2.99 -4.09
CA THR A 26 -19.14 1.92 -5.09
C THR A 26 -18.95 0.52 -4.51
N THR A 27 -18.72 0.40 -3.21
CA THR A 27 -18.54 -0.88 -2.52
C THR A 27 -19.89 -1.44 -2.09
N VAL A 28 -20.19 -2.67 -2.52
CA VAL A 28 -21.34 -3.46 -2.04
C VAL A 28 -20.79 -4.48 -1.04
N PRO A 29 -21.32 -4.54 0.20
CA PRO A 29 -20.87 -5.52 1.18
C PRO A 29 -21.08 -6.95 0.71
N GLY A 30 -20.08 -7.83 0.84
CA GLY A 30 -20.20 -9.26 0.60
C GLY A 30 -21.18 -9.91 1.60
N ARG A 31 -21.95 -10.89 1.15
CA ARG A 31 -22.87 -11.67 2.00
C ARG A 31 -22.20 -13.00 2.35
N GLY A 32 -21.83 -13.21 3.61
CA GLY A 32 -21.38 -14.49 4.14
C GLY A 32 -20.64 -14.37 5.48
N PRO A 33 -20.67 -15.41 6.36
CA PRO A 33 -19.85 -15.44 7.55
C PRO A 33 -18.37 -15.60 7.15
N ASP A 34 -17.53 -14.74 7.68
CA ASP A 34 -16.08 -14.85 7.59
C ASP A 34 -15.57 -15.13 9.00
N GLU A 35 -14.92 -16.28 9.20
CA GLU A 35 -14.44 -16.74 10.50
C GLU A 35 -13.09 -16.10 10.88
N ARG A 36 -12.46 -15.34 9.96
CA ARG A 36 -11.20 -14.67 10.25
C ARG A 36 -11.45 -13.46 11.15
N GLN A 37 -10.59 -13.33 12.14
CA GLN A 37 -10.66 -12.25 13.13
C GLN A 37 -10.04 -10.97 12.58
N ASP A 38 -10.58 -9.82 12.99
CA ASP A 38 -9.90 -8.55 12.89
C ASP A 38 -8.80 -8.50 13.97
N LEU A 39 -7.55 -8.69 13.53
CA LEU A 39 -6.36 -8.64 14.40
C LEU A 39 -5.81 -7.21 14.54
N VAL A 40 -6.37 -6.26 13.82
CA VAL A 40 -5.90 -4.86 13.81
C VAL A 40 -6.74 -4.00 14.76
N GLN A 41 -8.05 -4.27 14.86
CA GLN A 41 -8.96 -3.55 15.76
C GLN A 41 -8.84 -2.03 15.65
N ARG A 42 -8.69 -1.52 14.39
CA ARG A 42 -8.49 -0.10 14.06
C ARG A 42 -7.16 0.50 14.55
N ASP A 43 -6.27 -0.30 15.11
CA ASP A 43 -4.92 0.14 15.47
C ASP A 43 -3.98 -0.07 14.27
N PHE A 44 -3.90 0.94 13.40
CA PHE A 44 -2.99 0.97 12.25
C PHE A 44 -1.63 1.56 12.64
N THR A 45 -1.05 1.04 13.73
CA THR A 45 0.31 1.36 14.17
C THR A 45 1.22 0.14 14.02
N ALA A 46 2.48 0.40 13.73
CA ALA A 46 3.53 -0.59 13.69
C ALA A 46 4.82 0.04 14.21
N ALA A 47 5.59 -0.70 15.01
CA ALA A 47 6.85 -0.23 15.57
C ALA A 47 8.05 -0.51 14.65
N ALA A 48 7.87 -1.37 13.66
CA ALA A 48 8.91 -1.79 12.71
C ALA A 48 8.30 -2.12 11.35
N PRO A 49 9.11 -2.11 10.25
CA PRO A 49 8.70 -2.63 8.96
C PRO A 49 8.23 -4.09 9.06
N ASN A 50 7.34 -4.49 8.17
CA ASN A 50 6.83 -5.88 8.04
C ASN A 50 6.05 -6.42 9.25
N GLN A 51 5.61 -5.58 10.18
CA GLN A 51 4.70 -6.00 11.27
C GLN A 51 3.24 -6.00 10.81
N LEU A 52 2.85 -5.02 10.01
CA LEU A 52 1.50 -4.87 9.50
C LEU A 52 1.52 -4.29 8.10
N TRP A 53 0.92 -5.02 7.16
CA TRP A 53 0.59 -4.50 5.83
C TRP A 53 -0.92 -4.33 5.68
N VAL A 54 -1.32 -3.31 4.95
CA VAL A 54 -2.71 -3.10 4.54
C VAL A 54 -2.82 -3.23 3.03
N ALA A 55 -3.90 -3.86 2.58
CA ALA A 55 -4.21 -4.03 1.17
C ALA A 55 -5.60 -3.48 0.85
N ASP A 56 -5.73 -2.86 -0.31
CA ASP A 56 -7.01 -2.42 -0.83
C ASP A 56 -7.00 -2.37 -2.36
N ILE A 57 -8.19 -2.49 -2.95
CA ILE A 57 -8.41 -2.37 -4.39
C ILE A 57 -9.29 -1.17 -4.64
N THR A 58 -8.82 -0.31 -5.52
CA THR A 58 -9.60 0.82 -6.01
C THR A 58 -9.82 0.69 -7.51
N TYR A 59 -10.64 1.56 -8.10
CA TYR A 59 -10.84 1.59 -9.54
C TYR A 59 -10.63 2.98 -10.08
N CYS A 60 -10.15 3.02 -11.32
CA CYS A 60 -9.84 4.21 -12.08
C CYS A 60 -10.58 4.15 -13.42
N ARG A 61 -11.02 5.30 -13.90
CA ARG A 61 -11.60 5.40 -15.23
C ARG A 61 -10.54 5.84 -16.24
N THR A 62 -10.43 5.10 -17.33
CA THR A 62 -9.67 5.47 -18.51
C THR A 62 -10.64 5.70 -19.69
N PHE A 63 -10.16 6.22 -20.80
CA PHE A 63 -10.97 6.28 -22.02
C PHE A 63 -11.36 4.88 -22.54
N SER A 64 -10.52 3.87 -22.30
CA SER A 64 -10.76 2.46 -22.67
C SER A 64 -11.64 1.69 -21.68
N GLY A 65 -12.17 2.33 -20.62
CA GLY A 65 -13.03 1.70 -19.63
C GLY A 65 -12.48 1.76 -18.19
N TRP A 66 -13.03 0.88 -17.35
CA TRP A 66 -12.65 0.78 -15.96
C TRP A 66 -11.40 -0.09 -15.78
N VAL A 67 -10.50 0.34 -14.91
CA VAL A 67 -9.29 -0.37 -14.49
C VAL A 67 -9.30 -0.46 -12.97
N TYR A 68 -9.06 -1.66 -12.45
CA TYR A 68 -8.86 -1.90 -11.02
C TYR A 68 -7.38 -1.75 -10.69
N ALA A 69 -7.08 -1.09 -9.59
CA ALA A 69 -5.74 -0.90 -9.07
C ALA A 69 -5.66 -1.45 -7.65
N ALA A 70 -4.82 -2.44 -7.43
CA ALA A 70 -4.55 -3.03 -6.13
C ALA A 70 -3.23 -2.51 -5.57
N PHE A 71 -3.19 -2.28 -4.25
CA PHE A 71 -2.01 -1.79 -3.55
C PHE A 71 -1.80 -2.53 -2.24
N ILE A 72 -0.54 -2.74 -1.87
CA ILE A 72 -0.12 -3.22 -0.55
C ILE A 72 0.86 -2.21 0.03
N ILE A 73 0.60 -1.79 1.26
CA ILE A 73 1.30 -0.71 1.94
C ILE A 73 1.79 -1.20 3.30
N ASP A 74 3.05 -0.95 3.62
CA ASP A 74 3.58 -1.13 4.96
C ASP A 74 3.09 -0.03 5.89
N VAL A 75 2.49 -0.41 7.01
CA VAL A 75 1.88 0.55 7.95
C VAL A 75 2.94 1.39 8.67
N PHE A 76 4.12 0.84 8.96
CA PHE A 76 5.19 1.55 9.63
C PHE A 76 5.72 2.71 8.79
N SER A 77 6.12 2.40 7.56
CA SER A 77 6.82 3.36 6.69
C SER A 77 5.91 4.10 5.72
N ARG A 78 4.68 3.65 5.54
CA ARG A 78 3.77 4.10 4.46
C ARG A 78 4.26 3.71 3.06
N ARG A 79 5.29 2.88 2.95
CA ARG A 79 5.85 2.43 1.67
C ARG A 79 4.88 1.54 0.92
N VAL A 80 4.64 1.84 -0.33
CA VAL A 80 3.92 0.95 -1.24
C VAL A 80 4.88 -0.15 -1.67
N LEU A 81 4.58 -1.40 -1.30
CA LEU A 81 5.42 -2.56 -1.53
C LEU A 81 5.05 -3.31 -2.81
N GLY A 82 3.76 -3.37 -3.11
CA GLY A 82 3.23 -4.02 -4.30
C GLY A 82 2.05 -3.24 -4.86
N TRP A 83 1.92 -3.28 -6.18
CA TRP A 83 0.79 -2.73 -6.89
C TRP A 83 0.58 -3.47 -8.22
N GLN A 84 -0.66 -3.54 -8.66
CA GLN A 84 -1.02 -4.14 -9.93
C GLN A 84 -2.26 -3.45 -10.51
N LEU A 85 -2.37 -3.47 -11.85
CA LEU A 85 -3.53 -3.00 -12.59
C LEU A 85 -4.20 -4.16 -13.34
N SER A 86 -5.53 -4.15 -13.42
CA SER A 86 -6.28 -5.13 -14.20
C SER A 86 -7.60 -4.56 -14.71
N LYS A 87 -8.05 -5.04 -15.87
CA LYS A 87 -9.41 -4.81 -16.38
C LYS A 87 -10.45 -5.68 -15.68
N SER A 88 -10.01 -6.63 -14.85
CA SER A 88 -10.87 -7.61 -14.17
C SER A 88 -10.58 -7.67 -12.67
N LEU A 89 -11.63 -7.63 -11.88
CA LEU A 89 -11.57 -7.76 -10.42
C LEU A 89 -11.53 -9.27 -10.03
N ARG A 90 -10.45 -9.95 -10.36
CA ARG A 90 -10.23 -11.37 -10.01
C ARG A 90 -9.20 -11.49 -8.89
N THR A 91 -9.14 -12.68 -8.28
CA THR A 91 -8.16 -13.02 -7.24
C THR A 91 -6.71 -12.83 -7.72
N ASP A 92 -6.44 -13.06 -8.99
CA ASP A 92 -5.10 -12.90 -9.58
C ASP A 92 -4.56 -11.48 -9.39
N LEU A 93 -5.41 -10.43 -9.52
CA LEU A 93 -4.99 -9.05 -9.26
C LEU A 93 -4.43 -8.86 -7.85
N ALA A 94 -5.12 -9.37 -6.82
CA ALA A 94 -4.65 -9.29 -5.44
C ALA A 94 -3.41 -10.15 -5.21
N LEU A 95 -3.36 -11.35 -5.81
CA LEU A 95 -2.25 -12.28 -5.67
C LEU A 95 -0.97 -11.73 -6.30
N ASP A 96 -1.03 -11.21 -7.51
CA ASP A 96 0.13 -10.62 -8.20
C ASP A 96 0.66 -9.39 -7.44
N THR A 97 -0.25 -8.61 -6.83
CA THR A 97 0.13 -7.50 -5.94
C THR A 97 0.88 -8.00 -4.70
N LEU A 98 0.42 -9.11 -4.12
CA LEU A 98 1.05 -9.75 -2.96
C LEU A 98 2.44 -10.32 -3.31
N GLU A 99 2.56 -10.97 -4.46
CA GLU A 99 3.85 -11.50 -4.93
C GLU A 99 4.87 -10.38 -5.17
N MET A 100 4.45 -9.26 -5.74
CA MET A 100 5.30 -8.08 -5.89
C MET A 100 5.77 -7.54 -4.54
N ALA A 101 4.89 -7.48 -3.53
CA ALA A 101 5.24 -7.04 -2.19
C ALA A 101 6.26 -7.97 -1.52
N PHE A 102 6.05 -9.29 -1.62
CA PHE A 102 7.00 -10.28 -1.11
C PHE A 102 8.34 -10.19 -1.82
N TRP A 103 8.34 -10.10 -3.15
CA TRP A 103 9.56 -9.94 -3.93
C TRP A 103 10.33 -8.67 -3.54
N THR A 104 9.63 -7.56 -3.31
CA THR A 104 10.23 -6.29 -2.87
C THR A 104 10.97 -6.46 -1.54
N ARG A 105 10.39 -7.18 -0.58
CA ARG A 105 11.02 -7.44 0.72
C ARG A 105 12.14 -8.46 0.64
N GLN A 106 11.94 -9.55 -0.10
CA GLN A 106 12.95 -10.59 -0.31
C GLN A 106 14.21 -10.03 -0.99
N ARG A 107 14.04 -9.17 -2.01
CA ARG A 107 15.16 -8.51 -2.68
C ARG A 107 15.95 -7.60 -1.75
N ALA A 108 15.31 -7.02 -0.75
CA ALA A 108 15.97 -6.23 0.30
C ALA A 108 16.55 -7.09 1.43
N GLY A 109 16.51 -8.43 1.33
CA GLY A 109 16.97 -9.34 2.37
C GLY A 109 16.10 -9.33 3.64
N GLN A 110 14.85 -8.88 3.54
CA GLN A 110 13.93 -8.74 4.67
C GLN A 110 12.98 -9.94 4.76
N ASP A 111 12.73 -10.39 5.99
CA ASP A 111 11.76 -11.44 6.29
C ASP A 111 10.37 -10.85 6.55
N VAL A 112 9.35 -11.65 6.25
CA VAL A 112 7.93 -11.34 6.47
C VAL A 112 7.26 -12.36 7.41
N ALA A 113 8.02 -13.21 8.07
CA ALA A 113 7.49 -14.13 9.06
C ALA A 113 6.80 -13.38 10.21
N GLY A 114 5.57 -13.80 10.55
CA GLY A 114 4.76 -13.13 11.57
C GLY A 114 4.08 -11.83 11.12
N LEU A 115 4.25 -11.43 9.85
CA LEU A 115 3.52 -10.30 9.27
C LEU A 115 2.01 -10.47 9.45
N ARG A 116 1.34 -9.44 9.92
CA ARG A 116 -0.13 -9.31 9.85
C ARG A 116 -0.49 -8.62 8.53
N HIS A 117 -1.21 -9.33 7.67
CA HIS A 117 -1.70 -8.79 6.41
C HIS A 117 -3.19 -8.48 6.55
N HIS A 118 -3.55 -7.22 6.55
CA HIS A 118 -4.92 -6.75 6.74
C HIS A 118 -5.54 -6.27 5.42
N SER A 119 -6.78 -6.68 5.17
CA SER A 119 -7.56 -6.25 4.01
C SER A 119 -9.04 -6.10 4.37
N ASP A 120 -9.81 -5.51 3.48
CA ASP A 120 -11.27 -5.60 3.55
C ASP A 120 -11.77 -7.04 3.29
N LYS A 121 -13.08 -7.28 3.43
CA LYS A 121 -13.74 -8.57 3.14
C LYS A 121 -13.98 -8.82 1.66
N GLY A 122 -13.18 -8.23 0.78
CA GLY A 122 -13.27 -8.49 -0.65
C GLY A 122 -13.04 -9.97 -0.98
N VAL A 123 -13.85 -10.53 -1.89
CA VAL A 123 -13.77 -11.95 -2.30
C VAL A 123 -12.38 -12.34 -2.80
N GLN A 124 -11.59 -11.40 -3.29
CA GLN A 124 -10.22 -11.58 -3.77
C GLN A 124 -9.27 -11.98 -2.65
N TYR A 125 -9.42 -11.34 -1.48
CA TYR A 125 -8.58 -11.55 -0.31
C TYR A 125 -8.99 -12.78 0.51
N VAL A 126 -10.24 -13.24 0.35
CA VAL A 126 -10.75 -14.45 1.02
C VAL A 126 -10.52 -15.72 0.20
N ALA A 127 -10.08 -15.58 -1.04
CA ALA A 127 -9.83 -16.72 -1.91
C ALA A 127 -8.75 -17.65 -1.32
N VAL A 128 -8.97 -18.96 -1.45
CA VAL A 128 -8.08 -20.00 -0.90
C VAL A 128 -6.64 -19.79 -1.36
N ARG A 129 -6.41 -19.51 -2.64
CA ARG A 129 -5.06 -19.27 -3.18
C ARG A 129 -4.34 -18.10 -2.49
N TYR A 130 -5.05 -17.03 -2.19
CA TYR A 130 -4.50 -15.85 -1.52
C TYR A 130 -4.10 -16.16 -0.08
N THR A 131 -4.99 -16.81 0.69
CA THR A 131 -4.74 -17.17 2.08
C THR A 131 -3.65 -18.25 2.21
N GLN A 132 -3.60 -19.22 1.30
CA GLN A 132 -2.52 -20.22 1.25
C GLN A 132 -1.16 -19.54 0.98
N ARG A 133 -1.12 -18.56 0.09
CA ARG A 133 0.12 -17.84 -0.20
C ARG A 133 0.64 -17.04 0.99
N LEU A 134 -0.25 -16.39 1.75
CA LEU A 134 0.11 -15.73 3.02
C LEU A 134 0.69 -16.73 4.02
N ALA A 135 0.00 -17.87 4.22
CA ALA A 135 0.45 -18.91 5.14
C ALA A 135 1.82 -19.50 4.75
N GLN A 136 2.08 -19.70 3.45
CA GLN A 136 3.40 -20.16 2.95
C GLN A 136 4.52 -19.16 3.24
N ALA A 137 4.20 -17.85 3.30
CA ALA A 137 5.17 -16.83 3.67
C ALA A 137 5.26 -16.62 5.20
N GLY A 138 4.56 -17.41 6.02
CA GLY A 138 4.51 -17.23 7.46
C GLY A 138 3.72 -15.99 7.90
N ALA A 139 2.93 -15.40 7.01
CA ALA A 139 2.10 -14.23 7.29
C ALA A 139 0.71 -14.64 7.78
N VAL A 140 0.11 -13.83 8.64
CA VAL A 140 -1.23 -14.04 9.21
C VAL A 140 -2.22 -13.10 8.54
N ALA A 141 -3.29 -13.68 7.97
CA ALA A 141 -4.38 -12.91 7.40
C ALA A 141 -5.25 -12.28 8.49
N SER A 142 -5.54 -11.00 8.35
CA SER A 142 -6.49 -10.24 9.16
C SER A 142 -7.52 -9.59 8.24
N VAL A 143 -8.79 -9.57 8.64
CA VAL A 143 -9.87 -9.04 7.81
C VAL A 143 -10.73 -8.11 8.65
N GLY A 144 -10.97 -6.91 8.14
CA GLY A 144 -11.84 -5.92 8.78
C GLY A 144 -13.28 -6.40 8.94
N SER A 145 -14.05 -5.74 9.78
CA SER A 145 -15.47 -6.05 9.99
C SER A 145 -16.31 -5.72 8.74
N THR A 146 -17.50 -6.30 8.63
CA THR A 146 -18.35 -6.08 7.45
C THR A 146 -18.97 -4.69 7.49
N GLY A 147 -18.61 -3.84 6.52
CA GLY A 147 -19.28 -2.56 6.26
C GLY A 147 -18.78 -1.37 7.08
N ASP A 148 -17.67 -1.51 7.80
CA ASP A 148 -17.04 -0.39 8.49
C ASP A 148 -15.82 0.13 7.69
N SER A 149 -15.93 1.36 7.18
CA SER A 149 -14.86 2.02 6.43
C SER A 149 -13.66 2.42 7.28
N TYR A 150 -13.80 2.40 8.61
CA TYR A 150 -12.67 2.70 9.51
C TYR A 150 -11.70 1.52 9.66
N ASP A 151 -12.13 0.33 9.29
CA ASP A 151 -11.34 -0.90 9.44
C ASP A 151 -10.18 -1.02 8.43
N ASN A 152 -10.11 -0.15 7.40
CA ASN A 152 -8.99 -0.07 6.45
C ASN A 152 -8.59 1.38 6.15
N ALA A 153 -8.69 2.26 7.15
CA ALA A 153 -8.56 3.72 7.00
C ALA A 153 -7.23 4.16 6.35
N LEU A 154 -6.14 3.43 6.59
CA LEU A 154 -4.83 3.75 6.00
C LEU A 154 -4.81 3.50 4.49
N ALA A 155 -5.28 2.35 4.05
CA ALA A 155 -5.35 2.03 2.62
C ALA A 155 -6.36 2.95 1.89
N GLU A 156 -7.49 3.27 2.52
CA GLU A 156 -8.44 4.25 1.98
C GLU A 156 -7.83 5.65 1.87
N ALA A 157 -7.03 6.08 2.86
CA ALA A 157 -6.33 7.36 2.82
C ALA A 157 -5.32 7.40 1.66
N PHE A 158 -4.56 6.31 1.44
CA PHE A 158 -3.67 6.18 0.30
C PHE A 158 -4.44 6.25 -1.03
N ASN A 159 -5.53 5.47 -1.18
CA ASN A 159 -6.35 5.49 -2.38
C ASN A 159 -6.93 6.88 -2.68
N SER A 160 -7.27 7.63 -1.64
CA SER A 160 -7.74 9.02 -1.78
C SER A 160 -6.64 9.94 -2.29
N LEU A 161 -5.39 9.78 -1.83
CA LEU A 161 -4.21 10.50 -2.31
C LEU A 161 -3.90 10.13 -3.76
N PHE A 162 -3.80 8.84 -4.07
CA PHE A 162 -3.57 8.31 -5.40
C PHE A 162 -4.58 8.86 -6.42
N LYS A 163 -5.87 8.83 -6.08
CA LYS A 163 -6.91 9.40 -6.94
C LYS A 163 -6.78 10.92 -7.10
N ALA A 164 -6.40 11.64 -6.05
CA ALA A 164 -6.25 13.09 -6.12
C ALA A 164 -4.98 13.49 -6.89
N GLU A 165 -3.85 12.91 -6.53
CA GLU A 165 -2.53 13.33 -7.01
C GLU A 165 -2.24 12.81 -8.42
N LEU A 166 -2.69 11.59 -8.77
CA LEU A 166 -2.47 11.01 -10.09
C LEU A 166 -3.73 11.07 -10.97
N ILE A 167 -4.81 10.40 -10.57
CA ILE A 167 -5.94 10.13 -11.48
C ILE A 167 -6.66 11.42 -11.88
N ARG A 168 -6.96 12.30 -10.93
CA ARG A 168 -7.66 13.58 -11.19
C ARG A 168 -6.74 14.67 -11.71
N ASN A 169 -5.46 14.64 -11.34
CA ASN A 169 -4.50 15.68 -11.68
C ASN A 169 -3.88 15.48 -13.08
N LYS A 170 -3.56 14.22 -13.44
CA LYS A 170 -2.89 13.89 -14.70
C LYS A 170 -3.80 13.15 -15.71
N GLY A 171 -4.93 12.59 -15.26
CA GLY A 171 -5.88 11.91 -16.13
C GLY A 171 -6.79 12.86 -16.94
N PRO A 172 -7.67 12.31 -17.78
CA PRO A 172 -7.93 10.90 -17.98
C PRO A 172 -6.86 10.20 -18.83
N PHE A 173 -6.51 8.96 -18.49
CA PHE A 173 -5.54 8.13 -19.22
C PHE A 173 -6.21 7.43 -20.42
N LYS A 174 -5.45 7.16 -21.47
CA LYS A 174 -5.98 6.59 -22.72
C LYS A 174 -6.36 5.12 -22.55
N SER A 175 -5.47 4.34 -21.93
CA SER A 175 -5.62 2.90 -21.77
C SER A 175 -5.03 2.44 -20.42
N ILE A 176 -5.05 1.12 -20.16
CA ILE A 176 -4.43 0.53 -18.98
C ILE A 176 -2.89 0.66 -19.05
N GLU A 177 -2.31 0.51 -20.23
CA GLU A 177 -0.87 0.60 -20.46
C GLU A 177 -0.36 2.03 -20.16
N ASP A 178 -1.10 3.05 -20.61
CA ASP A 178 -0.81 4.46 -20.32
C ASP A 178 -0.92 4.76 -18.81
N LEU A 179 -1.95 4.19 -18.16
CA LEU A 179 -2.12 4.30 -16.72
C LEU A 179 -1.01 3.56 -15.95
N GLU A 180 -0.56 2.40 -16.44
CA GLU A 180 0.46 1.57 -15.79
C GLU A 180 1.81 2.31 -15.69
N ILE A 181 2.23 2.97 -16.76
CA ILE A 181 3.43 3.82 -16.77
C ILE A 181 3.28 4.95 -15.73
N ALA A 182 2.14 5.62 -15.73
CA ALA A 182 1.90 6.73 -14.81
C ALA A 182 1.84 6.28 -13.34
N VAL A 183 1.31 5.08 -13.07
CA VAL A 183 1.29 4.48 -11.72
C VAL A 183 2.70 4.10 -11.29
N ALA A 184 3.52 3.50 -12.16
CA ALA A 184 4.90 3.17 -11.85
C ALA A 184 5.71 4.43 -11.45
N GLU A 185 5.61 5.51 -12.23
CA GLU A 185 6.24 6.80 -11.91
C GLU A 185 5.71 7.41 -10.60
N TYR A 186 4.39 7.30 -10.36
CA TYR A 186 3.77 7.81 -9.15
C TYR A 186 4.24 7.05 -7.92
N ILE A 187 4.31 5.72 -7.97
CA ILE A 187 4.76 4.90 -6.85
C ILE A 187 6.26 5.11 -6.57
N ASP A 188 7.08 5.24 -7.63
CA ASP A 188 8.48 5.60 -7.44
C ASP A 188 8.61 6.96 -6.73
N TRP A 189 7.90 7.98 -7.22
CA TRP A 189 7.90 9.30 -6.59
C TRP A 189 7.35 9.27 -5.15
N PHE A 190 6.26 8.53 -4.92
CA PHE A 190 5.64 8.38 -3.60
C PHE A 190 6.58 7.75 -2.59
N ASN A 191 7.31 6.71 -2.98
CA ASN A 191 8.21 5.97 -2.10
C ASN A 191 9.54 6.69 -1.85
N HIS A 192 10.08 7.42 -2.84
CA HIS A 192 11.45 7.94 -2.77
C HIS A 192 11.55 9.46 -2.66
N ARG A 193 10.47 10.21 -2.95
CA ARG A 193 10.54 11.68 -3.02
C ARG A 193 9.40 12.40 -2.29
N ARG A 194 8.23 11.76 -2.20
CA ARG A 194 7.09 12.36 -1.51
C ARG A 194 7.31 12.34 0.00
N VAL A 195 7.30 13.50 0.64
CA VAL A 195 7.39 13.62 2.10
C VAL A 195 6.04 13.38 2.77
N HIS A 196 6.04 12.70 3.92
CA HIS A 196 4.83 12.33 4.65
C HIS A 196 4.88 12.85 6.09
N GLY A 197 3.84 13.57 6.52
CA GLY A 197 3.75 14.17 7.86
C GLY A 197 3.82 13.13 8.98
N GLU A 198 3.21 11.96 8.77
CA GLU A 198 3.12 10.88 9.75
C GLU A 198 4.47 10.18 10.03
N ILE A 199 5.43 10.30 9.12
CA ILE A 199 6.76 9.69 9.21
C ILE A 199 7.88 10.74 9.16
N ARG A 200 7.76 11.79 9.98
CA ARG A 200 8.80 12.84 10.19
C ARG A 200 9.13 13.69 8.97
N LEU A 201 8.20 13.86 8.02
CA LEU A 201 8.39 14.64 6.80
C LEU A 201 9.54 14.13 5.91
N VAL A 202 9.74 12.84 5.85
CA VAL A 202 10.67 12.16 4.92
C VAL A 202 9.89 11.22 3.99
N PRO A 203 10.50 10.76 2.87
CA PRO A 203 9.93 9.71 2.04
C PRO A 203 9.91 8.35 2.73
N PRO A 204 8.98 7.44 2.35
CA PRO A 204 8.86 6.10 2.92
C PRO A 204 10.15 5.28 2.93
N VAL A 205 10.91 5.28 1.84
CA VAL A 205 12.17 4.51 1.75
C VAL A 205 13.22 5.09 2.68
N GLU A 206 13.39 6.41 2.71
CA GLU A 206 14.34 7.07 3.62
C GLU A 206 13.99 6.78 5.09
N PHE A 207 12.70 6.74 5.44
CA PHE A 207 12.26 6.40 6.78
C PHE A 207 12.62 4.95 7.16
N GLU A 208 12.49 3.99 6.24
CA GLU A 208 12.92 2.60 6.45
C GLU A 208 14.45 2.49 6.56
N ASP A 209 15.18 3.20 5.71
CA ASP A 209 16.66 3.18 5.71
C ASP A 209 17.21 3.68 7.05
N VAL A 210 16.66 4.76 7.60
CA VAL A 210 17.00 5.24 8.95
C VAL A 210 16.72 4.18 10.00
N TYR A 211 15.54 3.55 9.96
CA TYR A 211 15.18 2.49 10.90
C TYR A 211 16.17 1.32 10.83
N HIS A 212 16.53 0.84 9.66
CA HIS A 212 17.46 -0.29 9.50
C HIS A 212 18.89 0.08 9.91
N HIS A 213 19.28 1.33 9.73
CA HIS A 213 20.58 1.81 10.21
C HIS A 213 20.64 1.84 11.75
N GLU A 214 19.56 2.27 12.40
CA GLU A 214 19.45 2.32 13.87
C GLU A 214 19.24 0.92 14.49
N ASN A 215 18.68 -0.04 13.72
CA ASN A 215 18.36 -1.38 14.17
C ASN A 215 18.96 -2.45 13.22
N PRO A 216 20.30 -2.57 13.19
CA PRO A 216 20.95 -3.53 12.31
C PRO A 216 20.56 -4.96 12.68
N VAL A 217 20.16 -5.77 11.70
CA VAL A 217 19.94 -7.20 11.87
C VAL A 217 21.29 -7.83 12.23
N PRO A 218 21.43 -8.59 13.35
CA PRO A 218 22.67 -9.28 13.65
C PRO A 218 23.08 -10.18 12.48
N ALA A 219 24.32 -10.07 12.04
CA ALA A 219 24.83 -10.97 11.00
C ALA A 219 24.63 -12.42 11.48
N PRO A 220 24.19 -13.36 10.62
CA PRO A 220 24.09 -14.76 10.99
C PRO A 220 25.44 -15.20 11.53
N ALA A 221 25.44 -15.76 12.76
CA ALA A 221 26.66 -16.23 13.41
C ALA A 221 27.38 -17.14 12.42
N GLY A 222 28.52 -16.66 11.92
CA GLY A 222 29.33 -17.38 10.95
C GLY A 222 29.62 -18.78 11.48
N THR A 223 29.32 -19.79 10.68
CA THR A 223 29.81 -21.15 10.89
C THR A 223 31.33 -21.04 10.95
N ALA A 224 31.88 -21.10 12.16
CA ALA A 224 33.34 -21.20 12.34
C ALA A 224 33.78 -22.41 11.53
N LEU A 225 34.49 -22.18 10.44
CA LEU A 225 35.20 -23.24 9.73
C LEU A 225 36.23 -23.77 10.70
N THR A 226 35.90 -24.89 11.35
CA THR A 226 36.87 -25.68 12.11
C THR A 226 37.84 -26.24 11.07
N SER A 227 39.01 -25.58 10.96
CA SER A 227 40.13 -26.15 10.20
C SER A 227 40.66 -27.37 11.00
N LEU A 228 40.52 -28.54 10.36
CA LEU A 228 41.29 -29.75 10.70
C LEU A 228 42.64 -29.68 10.05
#